data_e8e3bc5f19a91254f2dafd36338defab
#
_entry.id   e8e3bc5f19a91254f2dafd36338defab
#
_cell.length_a   1.000
_cell.length_b   1.000
_cell.length_c   1.000
_cell.angle_alpha   90.00
_cell.angle_beta   90.00
_cell.angle_gamma   90.00
#
_symmetry.space_group_name_H-M   'P 1'
#
loop_
_entity.id
_entity.type
_entity.pdbx_description
1 polymer ?
#
loop_
_entity_poly.entity_id
_entity_poly.type
_entity_poly.pdbx_seq_one_letter_code
_entity_poly.pdbx_strand_id
1 'polypeptide(L)'
;MNLAPRHTPTVRNQIRLLVAIVLSLFANVRSSFADKPNILFVIADDWGLHAGAYGTTWVKTPAFDRVANEGLLFKNAYTPMAKCAPSRAILLTGRHLWQNEEAGNHMAMFPAKLKSWPEVLTENGWHMGITGKGWGPGIAKDANGNQRAITGKGYNARKAKPPTGEMVNNDYTANFVDFLEDSPKGKSWCFWCGMNEPHRAYEFQSGVKLGGKKLSDIDRVPSYLPDNETVRHDMLDYAFEVEYVDKHLAQILAELERRGELDNTLIIVTSDHGMPFPRVKGYAYHDSNHIPLAIRWPIGIKSAGRSIEDFVSFTELAPTVLDAAQIQQSDTGMMPITGKSWFDIFESDKAGQVTPYRDHVLIGKERTDVGRPNDQGYPIRGIVTATHLFLKNYEPSRWPAGNPETGYLDTDASPTKTDILEQGRRSRDNTYWRMCFGLRPAQELFDLTKDRDCAQNLATVQSQSNRVAELEARMEKELLEQGDPRMKGDGKIFDAYVPTAGAGFYEKYMRGEKVNAGWVNKADFESGPIKP
;
A
#
# COMPACT_ATOMS: atom_id res chain seq x y z
N MET A 1 45.93 -40.53 -68.88
CA MET A 1 45.27 -40.89 -67.58
C MET A 1 45.76 -39.92 -66.52
N ASN A 2 44.98 -38.85 -66.26
CA ASN A 2 45.32 -37.85 -65.24
C ASN A 2 44.44 -38.07 -64.02
N LEU A 3 45.07 -38.43 -62.90
CA LEU A 3 44.43 -38.58 -61.61
C LEU A 3 44.48 -37.22 -60.88
N ALA A 4 43.31 -36.62 -60.56
CA ALA A 4 43.18 -35.41 -59.80
C ALA A 4 43.43 -35.69 -58.28
N PRO A 5 44.02 -34.76 -57.52
CA PRO A 5 44.28 -34.98 -56.09
C PRO A 5 43.03 -34.76 -55.26
N ARG A 6 42.75 -35.69 -54.34
CA ARG A 6 41.72 -35.57 -53.29
C ARG A 6 42.18 -34.58 -52.22
N HIS A 7 41.46 -33.48 -52.04
CA HIS A 7 41.63 -32.58 -50.93
C HIS A 7 41.02 -33.16 -49.64
N THR A 8 41.87 -33.49 -48.67
CA THR A 8 41.48 -33.78 -47.31
C THR A 8 41.27 -32.46 -46.55
N PRO A 9 40.15 -32.26 -45.77
CA PRO A 9 39.95 -31.03 -45.02
C PRO A 9 40.99 -30.94 -43.91
N THR A 10 41.69 -29.78 -43.85
CA THR A 10 42.74 -29.52 -42.87
C THR A 10 42.16 -29.44 -41.44
N VAL A 11 42.92 -29.97 -40.46
CA VAL A 11 42.65 -29.98 -39.01
C VAL A 11 42.17 -28.60 -38.49
N ARG A 12 42.60 -27.54 -39.16
CA ARG A 12 42.22 -26.14 -38.84
C ARG A 12 40.73 -25.87 -39.08
N ASN A 13 40.06 -26.55 -40.01
CA ASN A 13 38.60 -26.39 -40.26
C ASN A 13 37.78 -27.23 -39.27
N GLN A 14 38.27 -28.35 -38.81
CA GLN A 14 37.61 -29.17 -37.78
C GLN A 14 37.64 -28.48 -36.40
N ILE A 15 38.74 -27.80 -36.05
CA ILE A 15 38.85 -27.01 -34.81
C ILE A 15 37.91 -25.81 -34.86
N ARG A 16 37.77 -25.11 -36.01
CA ARG A 16 36.82 -24.01 -36.16
C ARG A 16 35.38 -24.47 -36.05
N LEU A 17 35.02 -25.63 -36.55
CA LEU A 17 33.66 -26.19 -36.43
C LEU A 17 33.36 -26.60 -34.99
N LEU A 18 34.31 -27.20 -34.27
CA LEU A 18 34.18 -27.57 -32.85
C LEU A 18 34.05 -26.33 -31.96
N VAL A 19 34.83 -25.27 -32.20
CA VAL A 19 34.72 -23.99 -31.45
C VAL A 19 33.41 -23.31 -31.74
N ALA A 20 32.89 -23.35 -32.97
CA ALA A 20 31.57 -22.79 -33.30
C ALA A 20 30.43 -23.58 -32.65
N ILE A 21 30.53 -24.91 -32.55
CA ILE A 21 29.51 -25.75 -31.86
C ILE A 21 29.57 -25.55 -30.34
N VAL A 22 30.75 -25.40 -29.75
CA VAL A 22 30.91 -25.12 -28.32
C VAL A 22 30.42 -23.71 -28.00
N LEU A 23 30.69 -22.69 -28.83
CA LEU A 23 30.17 -21.33 -28.68
C LEU A 23 28.64 -21.25 -28.90
N SER A 24 28.07 -22.06 -29.80
CA SER A 24 26.61 -22.15 -29.98
C SER A 24 25.91 -22.91 -28.83
N LEU A 25 26.61 -23.84 -28.15
CA LEU A 25 26.10 -24.49 -26.95
C LEU A 25 26.15 -23.55 -25.72
N PHE A 26 27.13 -22.64 -25.64
CA PHE A 26 27.16 -21.60 -24.61
C PHE A 26 26.23 -20.41 -24.89
N ALA A 27 25.86 -20.14 -26.14
CA ALA A 27 24.91 -19.06 -26.49
C ALA A 27 23.43 -19.44 -26.23
N ASN A 28 23.10 -20.69 -25.91
CA ASN A 28 21.76 -21.16 -25.56
C ASN A 28 21.60 -21.52 -24.06
N VAL A 29 22.53 -21.15 -23.20
CA VAL A 29 22.28 -21.00 -21.78
C VAL A 29 21.69 -19.59 -21.58
N ARG A 30 20.54 -19.29 -22.20
CA ARG A 30 19.53 -18.54 -21.48
C ARG A 30 19.25 -19.39 -20.25
N SER A 31 19.56 -18.86 -19.07
CA SER A 31 19.02 -19.43 -17.86
C SER A 31 17.51 -19.57 -18.12
N SER A 32 17.05 -20.80 -18.39
CA SER A 32 15.67 -21.12 -18.17
C SER A 32 15.50 -20.78 -16.70
N PHE A 33 14.86 -19.65 -16.37
CA PHE A 33 14.23 -19.53 -15.09
C PHE A 33 13.42 -20.81 -14.99
N ALA A 34 13.89 -21.69 -14.14
CA ALA A 34 13.18 -22.87 -13.74
C ALA A 34 11.76 -22.43 -13.37
N ASP A 35 10.80 -23.30 -13.47
CA ASP A 35 9.38 -23.16 -13.22
C ASP A 35 8.96 -21.81 -12.63
N LYS A 36 7.96 -21.14 -13.24
CA LYS A 36 7.39 -19.87 -12.75
C LYS A 36 7.23 -19.93 -11.23
N PRO A 37 7.68 -18.92 -10.47
CA PRO A 37 7.62 -18.99 -9.01
C PRO A 37 6.19 -19.11 -8.52
N ASN A 38 6.01 -19.59 -7.31
CA ASN A 38 4.81 -19.30 -6.55
C ASN A 38 4.85 -17.85 -6.04
N ILE A 39 3.72 -17.24 -5.77
CA ILE A 39 3.64 -15.85 -5.26
C ILE A 39 2.79 -15.83 -4.00
N LEU A 40 3.39 -15.38 -2.89
CA LEU A 40 2.69 -15.07 -1.65
C LEU A 40 2.68 -13.55 -1.47
N PHE A 41 1.52 -12.93 -1.60
CA PHE A 41 1.31 -11.51 -1.34
C PHE A 41 0.59 -11.34 -0.01
N VAL A 42 1.29 -10.86 1.01
CA VAL A 42 0.78 -10.57 2.35
C VAL A 42 0.60 -9.06 2.50
N ILE A 43 -0.61 -8.64 2.74
CA ILE A 43 -0.96 -7.23 2.92
C ILE A 43 -1.81 -7.06 4.18
N ALA A 44 -1.27 -6.34 5.17
CA ALA A 44 -2.00 -5.90 6.34
C ALA A 44 -2.89 -4.69 6.02
N ASP A 45 -3.90 -4.44 6.83
CA ASP A 45 -4.78 -3.28 6.71
C ASP A 45 -4.40 -2.25 7.79
N ASP A 46 -3.95 -1.05 7.38
CA ASP A 46 -3.61 0.05 8.30
C ASP A 46 -2.27 -0.11 9.08
N TRP A 47 -1.28 -0.82 8.56
CA TRP A 47 0.01 -0.99 9.24
C TRP A 47 1.03 0.05 8.77
N GLY A 48 1.45 0.97 9.66
CA GLY A 48 2.53 1.93 9.42
C GLY A 48 3.93 1.30 9.48
N LEU A 49 4.97 2.13 9.45
CA LEU A 49 6.37 1.70 9.40
C LEU A 49 6.89 1.09 10.73
N HIS A 50 6.00 0.49 11.51
CA HIS A 50 6.31 -0.03 12.84
C HIS A 50 6.68 -1.51 12.78
N ALA A 51 7.97 -1.80 12.47
CA ALA A 51 8.56 -3.13 12.49
C ALA A 51 10.00 -3.08 13.00
N GLY A 52 10.52 -4.20 13.52
CA GLY A 52 11.89 -4.31 14.01
C GLY A 52 12.93 -3.94 12.96
N ALA A 53 12.74 -4.38 11.70
CA ALA A 53 13.62 -4.05 10.57
C ALA A 53 13.72 -2.54 10.26
N TYR A 54 12.74 -1.73 10.69
CA TYR A 54 12.77 -0.26 10.62
C TYR A 54 13.25 0.41 11.91
N GLY A 55 13.66 -0.37 12.93
CA GLY A 55 14.19 0.12 14.20
C GLY A 55 13.13 0.39 15.27
N THR A 56 11.86 0.00 15.06
CA THR A 56 10.82 0.09 16.10
C THR A 56 11.06 -0.95 17.18
N THR A 57 11.13 -0.54 18.44
CA THR A 57 11.44 -1.42 19.57
C THR A 57 10.22 -1.94 20.31
N TRP A 58 9.11 -1.20 20.25
CA TRP A 58 7.87 -1.50 20.98
C TRP A 58 6.87 -2.38 20.19
N VAL A 59 7.18 -2.71 18.93
CA VAL A 59 6.44 -3.68 18.09
C VAL A 59 7.40 -4.81 17.71
N LYS A 60 6.99 -6.06 17.91
CA LYS A 60 7.80 -7.25 17.62
C LYS A 60 7.32 -7.91 16.35
N THR A 61 8.16 -7.93 15.31
CA THR A 61 7.83 -8.45 13.98
C THR A 61 8.90 -9.41 13.46
N PRO A 62 9.24 -10.49 14.19
CA PRO A 62 10.34 -11.38 13.81
C PRO A 62 10.16 -12.06 12.45
N ALA A 63 8.91 -12.32 12.00
CA ALA A 63 8.65 -12.92 10.70
C ALA A 63 8.84 -11.93 9.55
N PHE A 64 8.36 -10.69 9.70
CA PHE A 64 8.65 -9.61 8.74
C PHE A 64 10.15 -9.31 8.68
N ASP A 65 10.81 -9.22 9.84
CA ASP A 65 12.25 -8.97 9.95
C ASP A 65 13.05 -10.09 9.26
N ARG A 66 12.60 -11.35 9.37
CA ARG A 66 13.17 -12.48 8.64
C ARG A 66 13.04 -12.30 7.13
N VAL A 67 11.84 -11.96 6.61
CA VAL A 67 11.64 -11.71 5.17
C VAL A 67 12.58 -10.61 4.68
N ALA A 68 12.73 -9.53 5.45
CA ALA A 68 13.63 -8.42 5.15
C ALA A 68 15.10 -8.84 5.12
N ASN A 69 15.54 -9.63 6.12
CA ASN A 69 16.93 -10.05 6.27
C ASN A 69 17.34 -11.13 5.25
N GLU A 70 16.42 -12.03 4.87
CA GLU A 70 16.63 -13.05 3.85
C GLU A 70 16.32 -12.55 2.42
N GLY A 71 15.92 -11.29 2.26
CA GLY A 71 15.50 -10.68 1.01
C GLY A 71 15.93 -9.22 0.87
N LEU A 72 14.97 -8.35 0.58
CA LEU A 72 15.15 -6.91 0.42
C LEU A 72 14.24 -6.17 1.39
N LEU A 73 14.79 -5.17 2.10
CA LEU A 73 14.03 -4.20 2.88
C LEU A 73 13.99 -2.87 2.13
N PHE A 74 12.80 -2.41 1.75
CA PHE A 74 12.62 -1.11 1.10
C PHE A 74 12.43 -0.02 2.15
N LYS A 75 13.32 0.97 2.14
CA LYS A 75 13.28 2.08 3.08
C LYS A 75 12.31 3.19 2.68
N ASN A 76 11.99 3.31 1.39
CA ASN A 76 11.16 4.37 0.82
C ASN A 76 10.05 3.77 -0.06
N ALA A 77 9.20 2.92 0.53
CA ALA A 77 8.02 2.39 -0.14
C ALA A 77 6.77 3.22 0.20
N TYR A 78 6.00 3.59 -0.82
CA TYR A 78 4.85 4.47 -0.64
C TYR A 78 3.60 3.94 -1.35
N THR A 79 2.45 4.08 -0.69
CA THR A 79 1.17 4.06 -1.37
C THR A 79 0.84 5.46 -1.89
N PRO A 80 0.37 5.62 -3.14
CA PRO A 80 -0.05 6.93 -3.63
C PRO A 80 -1.25 7.53 -2.92
N MET A 81 -2.09 6.74 -2.25
CA MET A 81 -3.24 7.22 -1.48
C MET A 81 -3.46 6.41 -0.21
N ALA A 82 -3.47 7.08 0.95
CA ALA A 82 -3.57 6.46 2.26
C ALA A 82 -5.03 6.16 2.68
N LYS A 83 -5.73 5.34 1.89
CA LYS A 83 -7.06 4.79 2.22
C LYS A 83 -7.26 3.45 1.49
N CYS A 84 -7.92 2.49 2.15
CA CYS A 84 -8.00 1.08 1.74
C CYS A 84 -8.34 0.85 0.26
N ALA A 85 -9.57 1.19 -0.18
CA ALA A 85 -10.02 0.88 -1.54
C ALA A 85 -9.16 1.54 -2.64
N PRO A 86 -8.85 2.86 -2.61
CA PRO A 86 -8.02 3.47 -3.64
C PRO A 86 -6.57 2.98 -3.61
N SER A 87 -5.94 2.76 -2.44
CA SER A 87 -4.61 2.16 -2.37
C SER A 87 -4.60 0.77 -3.02
N ARG A 88 -5.59 -0.06 -2.67
CA ARG A 88 -5.71 -1.42 -3.23
C ARG A 88 -6.06 -1.42 -4.72
N ALA A 89 -6.78 -0.40 -5.24
CA ALA A 89 -6.99 -0.25 -6.68
C ALA A 89 -5.68 0.08 -7.41
N ILE A 90 -4.84 0.95 -6.83
CA ILE A 90 -3.53 1.32 -7.39
C ILE A 90 -2.63 0.10 -7.54
N LEU A 91 -2.48 -0.70 -6.48
CA LEU A 91 -1.63 -1.89 -6.52
C LEU A 91 -2.17 -3.00 -7.44
N LEU A 92 -3.50 -3.09 -7.63
CA LEU A 92 -4.13 -4.06 -8.53
C LEU A 92 -3.97 -3.72 -10.00
N THR A 93 -3.97 -2.42 -10.33
CA THR A 93 -3.96 -1.94 -11.71
C THR A 93 -2.59 -1.48 -12.20
N GLY A 94 -1.64 -1.19 -11.28
CA GLY A 94 -0.37 -0.53 -11.60
C GLY A 94 -0.53 0.92 -12.06
N ARG A 95 -1.62 1.60 -11.69
CA ARG A 95 -2.01 2.95 -12.13
C ARG A 95 -2.22 3.85 -10.92
N HIS A 96 -1.91 5.12 -11.05
CA HIS A 96 -2.17 6.09 -9.99
C HIS A 96 -3.67 6.31 -9.74
N LEU A 97 -4.02 6.86 -8.57
CA LEU A 97 -5.41 7.13 -8.17
C LEU A 97 -6.18 7.96 -9.20
N TRP A 98 -5.54 8.98 -9.81
CA TRP A 98 -6.15 9.85 -10.82
C TRP A 98 -6.39 9.17 -12.17
N GLN A 99 -5.85 7.98 -12.37
CA GLN A 99 -6.03 7.16 -13.56
C GLN A 99 -7.04 6.01 -13.35
N ASN A 100 -7.50 5.80 -12.11
CA ASN A 100 -8.38 4.70 -11.72
C ASN A 100 -9.87 5.13 -11.64
N GLU A 101 -10.19 6.34 -12.08
CA GLU A 101 -11.57 6.88 -12.12
C GLU A 101 -12.27 6.76 -10.75
N GLU A 102 -13.49 6.14 -10.69
CA GLU A 102 -14.21 5.93 -9.44
C GLU A 102 -13.37 5.20 -8.39
N ALA A 103 -12.57 4.20 -8.81
CA ALA A 103 -11.74 3.42 -7.88
C ALA A 103 -10.57 4.22 -7.27
N GLY A 104 -10.33 5.45 -7.72
CA GLY A 104 -9.50 6.44 -7.04
C GLY A 104 -10.13 7.03 -5.78
N ASN A 105 -11.40 6.73 -5.50
CA ASN A 105 -12.15 7.11 -4.30
C ASN A 105 -12.40 5.91 -3.38
N HIS A 106 -12.71 6.18 -2.12
CA HIS A 106 -13.18 5.17 -1.17
C HIS A 106 -14.69 4.90 -1.35
N MET A 107 -15.18 3.72 -0.98
CA MET A 107 -16.58 3.28 -1.20
C MET A 107 -17.02 3.48 -2.65
N ALA A 108 -16.24 3.01 -3.60
CA ALA A 108 -16.42 3.28 -5.01
C ALA A 108 -16.82 2.04 -5.84
N MET A 109 -17.17 2.27 -7.09
CA MET A 109 -17.24 1.22 -8.09
C MET A 109 -15.83 0.96 -8.65
N PHE A 110 -15.44 -0.31 -8.78
CA PHE A 110 -14.23 -0.66 -9.54
C PHE A 110 -14.62 -0.73 -11.03
N PRO A 111 -14.15 0.17 -11.88
CA PRO A 111 -14.57 0.25 -13.28
C PRO A 111 -14.38 -1.08 -14.02
N ALA A 112 -15.40 -1.54 -14.76
CA ALA A 112 -15.38 -2.82 -15.47
C ALA A 112 -14.22 -2.94 -16.47
N LYS A 113 -13.79 -1.82 -17.05
CA LYS A 113 -12.66 -1.75 -18.01
C LYS A 113 -11.28 -1.91 -17.36
N LEU A 114 -11.17 -1.68 -16.04
CA LEU A 114 -9.93 -1.86 -15.32
C LEU A 114 -9.78 -3.35 -14.96
N LYS A 115 -8.79 -3.99 -15.54
CA LYS A 115 -8.42 -5.36 -15.23
C LYS A 115 -7.34 -5.37 -14.16
N SER A 116 -7.43 -6.30 -13.22
CA SER A 116 -6.45 -6.49 -12.15
C SER A 116 -5.41 -7.55 -12.52
N TRP A 117 -4.19 -7.45 -11.97
CA TRP A 117 -3.18 -8.49 -12.20
C TRP A 117 -3.58 -9.89 -11.69
N PRO A 118 -4.38 -10.07 -10.59
CA PRO A 118 -4.87 -11.40 -10.21
C PRO A 118 -5.81 -12.02 -11.24
N GLU A 119 -6.64 -11.22 -11.92
CA GLU A 119 -7.45 -11.70 -13.04
C GLU A 119 -6.57 -12.18 -14.20
N VAL A 120 -5.49 -11.41 -14.51
CA VAL A 120 -4.51 -11.80 -15.54
C VAL A 120 -3.83 -13.12 -15.17
N LEU A 121 -3.38 -13.29 -13.93
CA LEU A 121 -2.77 -14.55 -13.49
C LEU A 121 -3.75 -15.72 -13.65
N THR A 122 -5.01 -15.54 -13.25
CA THR A 122 -6.07 -16.57 -13.38
C THR A 122 -6.28 -16.98 -14.84
N GLU A 123 -6.39 -16.01 -15.75
CA GLU A 123 -6.56 -16.24 -17.19
C GLU A 123 -5.33 -16.92 -17.82
N ASN A 124 -4.13 -16.68 -17.27
CA ASN A 124 -2.89 -17.33 -17.70
C ASN A 124 -2.62 -18.65 -16.96
N GLY A 125 -3.65 -19.22 -16.36
CA GLY A 125 -3.60 -20.56 -15.83
C GLY A 125 -3.05 -20.71 -14.43
N TRP A 126 -2.75 -19.63 -13.68
CA TRP A 126 -2.32 -19.71 -12.30
C TRP A 126 -3.46 -20.17 -11.38
N HIS A 127 -3.10 -20.89 -10.31
CA HIS A 127 -4.04 -21.12 -9.20
C HIS A 127 -4.04 -19.89 -8.32
N MET A 128 -5.13 -19.09 -8.36
CA MET A 128 -5.25 -17.83 -7.64
C MET A 128 -6.25 -17.92 -6.49
N GLY A 129 -5.82 -17.56 -5.26
CA GLY A 129 -6.69 -17.54 -4.10
C GLY A 129 -6.47 -16.33 -3.18
N ILE A 130 -7.45 -16.06 -2.34
CA ILE A 130 -7.42 -14.99 -1.34
C ILE A 130 -8.01 -15.45 -0.02
N THR A 131 -7.42 -15.00 1.10
CA THR A 131 -8.07 -14.99 2.40
C THR A 131 -8.12 -13.58 2.98
N GLY A 132 -9.18 -13.28 3.74
CA GLY A 132 -9.40 -11.98 4.38
C GLY A 132 -9.79 -10.87 3.41
N LYS A 133 -9.15 -9.71 3.51
CA LYS A 133 -9.50 -8.48 2.77
C LYS A 133 -8.80 -8.40 1.42
N GLY A 134 -9.58 -8.37 0.36
CA GLY A 134 -9.14 -8.05 -1.00
C GLY A 134 -9.20 -6.55 -1.29
N TRP A 135 -9.85 -6.19 -2.42
CA TRP A 135 -10.20 -4.80 -2.71
C TRP A 135 -11.53 -4.43 -2.04
N GLY A 136 -11.57 -3.28 -1.40
CA GLY A 136 -12.75 -2.75 -0.74
C GLY A 136 -12.42 -1.69 0.33
N PRO A 137 -13.47 -1.05 0.88
CA PRO A 137 -14.90 -1.19 0.55
C PRO A 137 -15.27 -0.60 -0.80
N GLY A 138 -16.14 -1.31 -1.51
CA GLY A 138 -16.61 -0.94 -2.84
C GLY A 138 -17.28 -2.10 -3.55
N ILE A 139 -17.63 -1.91 -4.81
CA ILE A 139 -18.31 -2.91 -5.64
C ILE A 139 -17.51 -3.12 -6.93
N ALA A 140 -17.16 -4.37 -7.25
CA ALA A 140 -16.52 -4.73 -8.51
C ALA A 140 -17.46 -5.61 -9.33
N LYS A 141 -17.92 -5.10 -10.48
CA LYS A 141 -18.82 -5.81 -11.41
C LYS A 141 -18.25 -5.81 -12.81
N ASP A 142 -18.61 -6.84 -13.59
CA ASP A 142 -18.35 -6.87 -15.03
C ASP A 142 -19.37 -6.01 -15.81
N ALA A 143 -19.22 -5.93 -17.13
CA ALA A 143 -20.12 -5.17 -18.00
C ALA A 143 -21.57 -5.70 -17.99
N ASN A 144 -21.79 -6.94 -17.56
CA ASN A 144 -23.09 -7.57 -17.45
C ASN A 144 -23.72 -7.43 -16.05
N GLY A 145 -22.99 -6.78 -15.12
CA GLY A 145 -23.45 -6.57 -13.74
C GLY A 145 -23.12 -7.73 -12.77
N ASN A 146 -22.39 -8.75 -13.20
CA ASN A 146 -21.99 -9.87 -12.34
C ASN A 146 -20.82 -9.46 -11.44
N GLN A 147 -20.76 -10.01 -10.21
CA GLN A 147 -19.67 -9.78 -9.29
C GLN A 147 -18.34 -10.32 -9.86
N ARG A 148 -17.28 -9.53 -9.80
CA ARG A 148 -15.91 -9.91 -10.21
C ARG A 148 -15.06 -10.32 -9.02
N ALA A 149 -14.29 -11.40 -9.20
CA ALA A 149 -13.28 -11.85 -8.23
C ALA A 149 -11.92 -11.23 -8.56
N ILE A 150 -11.81 -9.88 -8.47
CA ILE A 150 -10.61 -9.11 -8.89
C ILE A 150 -9.36 -9.39 -8.05
N THR A 151 -9.47 -10.17 -6.97
CA THR A 151 -8.37 -10.60 -6.10
C THR A 151 -8.27 -12.12 -5.96
N GLY A 152 -9.06 -12.88 -6.75
CA GLY A 152 -9.04 -14.35 -6.77
C GLY A 152 -10.20 -15.02 -6.02
N LYS A 153 -10.19 -16.36 -5.99
CA LYS A 153 -11.18 -17.20 -5.27
C LYS A 153 -10.97 -17.10 -3.77
N GLY A 154 -12.06 -16.86 -3.02
CA GLY A 154 -12.01 -16.73 -1.55
C GLY A 154 -11.79 -18.06 -0.82
N TYR A 155 -10.87 -18.07 0.13
CA TYR A 155 -10.59 -19.13 1.11
C TYR A 155 -10.75 -18.54 2.51
N ASN A 156 -11.98 -18.58 3.05
CA ASN A 156 -12.35 -17.96 4.34
C ASN A 156 -13.18 -18.89 5.23
N ALA A 157 -13.18 -20.19 4.95
CA ALA A 157 -13.99 -21.15 5.67
C ALA A 157 -13.43 -21.45 7.07
N ARG A 158 -12.10 -21.48 7.21
CA ARG A 158 -11.45 -21.74 8.51
C ARG A 158 -11.54 -20.54 9.41
N LYS A 159 -11.96 -20.79 10.66
CA LYS A 159 -12.12 -19.79 11.71
C LYS A 159 -11.31 -20.18 12.93
N ALA A 160 -10.71 -19.19 13.58
CA ALA A 160 -10.03 -19.33 14.85
C ALA A 160 -10.61 -18.35 15.87
N LYS A 161 -10.43 -18.62 17.14
CA LYS A 161 -10.75 -17.63 18.18
C LYS A 161 -9.60 -16.63 18.24
N PRO A 162 -9.83 -15.36 17.90
CA PRO A 162 -8.79 -14.34 18.01
C PRO A 162 -8.51 -14.01 19.50
N PRO A 163 -7.38 -13.35 19.78
CA PRO A 163 -7.02 -12.92 21.13
C PRO A 163 -8.02 -11.94 21.77
N THR A 164 -8.65 -11.09 20.95
CA THR A 164 -9.67 -10.10 21.39
C THR A 164 -10.95 -10.25 20.61
N GLY A 165 -12.05 -9.67 21.13
CA GLY A 165 -13.36 -9.68 20.47
C GLY A 165 -13.44 -8.73 19.27
N GLU A 166 -12.49 -7.78 19.14
CA GLU A 166 -12.45 -6.79 18.09
C GLU A 166 -11.69 -7.29 16.85
N MET A 167 -10.75 -8.22 17.00
CA MET A 167 -10.07 -8.89 15.90
C MET A 167 -11.01 -9.83 15.14
N VAL A 168 -10.78 -9.99 13.83
CA VAL A 168 -11.59 -10.92 13.03
C VAL A 168 -11.27 -12.38 13.36
N ASN A 169 -12.27 -13.26 13.27
CA ASN A 169 -12.12 -14.68 13.54
C ASN A 169 -11.57 -15.50 12.35
N ASN A 170 -10.94 -14.83 11.36
CA ASN A 170 -10.42 -15.53 10.20
C ASN A 170 -9.09 -16.24 10.53
N ASP A 171 -9.01 -17.54 10.28
CA ASP A 171 -7.74 -18.27 10.41
C ASP A 171 -6.96 -18.16 9.08
N TYR A 172 -6.14 -17.13 8.96
CA TYR A 172 -5.39 -16.86 7.74
C TYR A 172 -4.46 -18.02 7.35
N THR A 173 -3.81 -18.64 8.34
CA THR A 173 -2.89 -19.76 8.13
C THR A 173 -3.63 -21.01 7.67
N ALA A 174 -4.70 -21.41 8.36
CA ALA A 174 -5.45 -22.61 7.97
C ALA A 174 -6.15 -22.45 6.61
N ASN A 175 -6.63 -21.24 6.26
CA ASN A 175 -7.17 -20.94 4.96
C ASN A 175 -6.09 -20.98 3.86
N PHE A 176 -4.85 -20.60 4.16
CA PHE A 176 -3.72 -20.77 3.25
C PHE A 176 -3.39 -22.24 3.01
N VAL A 177 -3.43 -23.07 4.07
CA VAL A 177 -3.25 -24.53 3.95
C VAL A 177 -4.33 -25.14 3.05
N ASP A 178 -5.60 -24.82 3.26
CA ASP A 178 -6.70 -25.28 2.40
C ASP A 178 -6.49 -24.87 0.92
N PHE A 179 -5.99 -23.65 0.68
CA PHE A 179 -5.65 -23.19 -0.66
C PHE A 179 -4.52 -24.01 -1.29
N LEU A 180 -3.46 -24.32 -0.54
CA LEU A 180 -2.35 -25.13 -1.04
C LEU A 180 -2.77 -26.59 -1.31
N GLU A 181 -3.67 -27.14 -0.50
CA GLU A 181 -4.23 -28.48 -0.72
C GLU A 181 -5.13 -28.54 -1.97
N ASP A 182 -5.83 -27.44 -2.29
CA ASP A 182 -6.68 -27.29 -3.46
C ASP A 182 -5.87 -26.99 -4.74
N SER A 183 -4.57 -26.66 -4.60
CA SER A 183 -3.70 -26.29 -5.71
C SER A 183 -3.33 -27.51 -6.56
N PRO A 184 -3.55 -27.49 -7.89
CA PRO A 184 -3.15 -28.57 -8.77
C PRO A 184 -1.63 -28.77 -8.77
N LYS A 185 -1.19 -30.03 -8.68
CA LYS A 185 0.24 -30.37 -8.69
C LYS A 185 0.93 -29.85 -9.94
N GLY A 186 2.12 -29.26 -9.77
CA GLY A 186 2.94 -28.73 -10.86
C GLY A 186 2.42 -27.44 -11.48
N LYS A 187 1.43 -26.80 -10.86
CA LYS A 187 0.90 -25.50 -11.27
C LYS A 187 1.40 -24.40 -10.33
N SER A 188 1.92 -23.33 -10.88
CA SER A 188 2.26 -22.15 -10.09
C SER A 188 1.00 -21.56 -9.47
N TRP A 189 1.13 -21.11 -8.24
CA TRP A 189 0.03 -20.49 -7.49
C TRP A 189 0.37 -19.08 -7.04
N CYS A 190 -0.68 -18.28 -6.84
CA CYS A 190 -0.58 -16.98 -6.21
C CYS A 190 -1.64 -16.88 -5.11
N PHE A 191 -1.21 -16.53 -3.90
CA PHE A 191 -2.11 -16.35 -2.77
C PHE A 191 -2.04 -14.94 -2.22
N TRP A 192 -3.19 -14.28 -2.17
CA TRP A 192 -3.39 -12.98 -1.54
C TRP A 192 -3.80 -13.20 -0.08
N CYS A 193 -2.90 -12.96 0.87
CA CYS A 193 -3.20 -12.98 2.28
C CYS A 193 -3.48 -11.54 2.75
N GLY A 194 -4.74 -11.14 2.70
CA GLY A 194 -5.19 -9.81 3.12
C GLY A 194 -5.64 -9.84 4.58
N MET A 195 -4.72 -9.57 5.50
CA MET A 195 -5.06 -9.55 6.92
C MET A 195 -5.82 -8.27 7.26
N ASN A 196 -6.86 -8.38 8.09
CA ASN A 196 -7.65 -7.22 8.50
C ASN A 196 -6.95 -6.38 9.57
N GLU A 197 -6.14 -7.03 10.39
CA GLU A 197 -5.37 -6.37 11.44
C GLU A 197 -4.18 -5.59 10.82
N PRO A 198 -3.78 -4.48 11.41
CA PRO A 198 -4.30 -3.78 12.60
C PRO A 198 -5.40 -2.72 12.30
N HIS A 199 -6.34 -2.98 11.39
CA HIS A 199 -7.51 -2.09 11.21
C HIS A 199 -8.36 -2.04 12.49
N ARG A 200 -8.83 -0.84 12.86
CA ARG A 200 -9.71 -0.68 14.04
C ARG A 200 -11.01 -1.48 13.90
N ALA A 201 -11.74 -1.84 15.05
CA ALA A 201 -11.46 -1.33 16.39
C ALA A 201 -10.43 -2.17 17.14
N TYR A 202 -9.94 -1.65 18.29
CA TYR A 202 -9.09 -2.38 19.23
C TYR A 202 -9.80 -2.57 20.57
N GLU A 203 -9.58 -3.72 21.22
CA GLU A 203 -9.94 -3.89 22.63
C GLU A 203 -9.02 -3.02 23.49
N PHE A 204 -9.60 -2.04 24.20
CA PHE A 204 -8.82 -1.06 24.95
C PHE A 204 -7.93 -1.69 26.03
N GLN A 205 -6.65 -1.34 26.01
CA GLN A 205 -5.57 -1.87 26.84
C GLN A 205 -5.17 -3.33 26.52
N SER A 206 -5.56 -3.88 25.37
CA SER A 206 -5.16 -5.23 24.95
C SER A 206 -3.64 -5.36 24.85
N GLY A 207 -2.94 -4.36 24.35
CA GLY A 207 -1.47 -4.35 24.27
C GLY A 207 -0.79 -4.49 25.63
N VAL A 208 -1.34 -3.90 26.68
CA VAL A 208 -0.84 -4.05 28.05
C VAL A 208 -1.30 -5.35 28.68
N LYS A 209 -2.61 -5.65 28.67
CA LYS A 209 -3.22 -6.77 29.39
C LYS A 209 -2.89 -8.13 28.76
N LEU A 210 -2.90 -8.20 27.44
CA LEU A 210 -2.69 -9.44 26.69
C LEU A 210 -1.30 -9.48 26.04
N GLY A 211 -0.81 -8.35 25.53
CA GLY A 211 0.50 -8.24 24.90
C GLY A 211 1.66 -8.11 25.90
N GLY A 212 1.37 -7.89 27.20
CA GLY A 212 2.39 -7.74 28.25
C GLY A 212 3.29 -6.50 28.09
N LYS A 213 2.84 -5.51 27.32
CA LYS A 213 3.56 -4.27 27.03
C LYS A 213 3.40 -3.23 28.15
N LYS A 214 4.31 -2.26 28.21
CA LYS A 214 4.28 -1.15 29.16
C LYS A 214 4.19 0.17 28.37
N LEU A 215 3.53 1.18 28.92
CA LEU A 215 3.45 2.51 28.30
C LEU A 215 4.83 3.11 28.04
N SER A 216 5.82 2.78 28.88
CA SER A 216 7.22 3.18 28.73
C SER A 216 7.96 2.50 27.59
N ASP A 217 7.41 1.45 26.99
CA ASP A 217 8.06 0.77 25.86
C ASP A 217 8.04 1.65 24.59
N ILE A 218 7.03 2.54 24.48
CA ILE A 218 6.95 3.51 23.39
C ILE A 218 8.03 4.56 23.60
N ASP A 219 9.02 4.52 22.73
CA ASP A 219 10.17 5.45 22.74
C ASP A 219 9.79 6.86 22.22
N ARG A 220 8.82 6.95 21.30
CA ARG A 220 8.36 8.21 20.72
C ARG A 220 6.88 8.14 20.34
N VAL A 221 6.10 9.10 20.82
CA VAL A 221 4.77 9.44 20.29
C VAL A 221 4.96 10.48 19.17
N PRO A 222 4.33 10.34 17.98
CA PRO A 222 4.39 11.36 16.95
C PRO A 222 3.97 12.74 17.46
N SER A 223 4.63 13.80 17.03
CA SER A 223 4.41 15.16 17.56
C SER A 223 3.03 15.74 17.26
N TYR A 224 2.29 15.16 16.34
CA TYR A 224 0.90 15.52 16.04
C TYR A 224 -0.12 14.82 16.95
N LEU A 225 0.30 13.93 17.84
CA LEU A 225 -0.53 13.26 18.83
C LEU A 225 -0.13 13.70 20.26
N PRO A 226 -1.08 13.84 21.20
CA PRO A 226 -0.74 14.12 22.59
C PRO A 226 -0.03 12.93 23.23
N ASP A 227 1.11 13.19 23.87
CA ASP A 227 1.82 12.15 24.62
C ASP A 227 1.21 12.00 26.02
N ASN A 228 0.19 11.14 26.11
CA ASN A 228 -0.52 10.84 27.35
C ASN A 228 -0.89 9.33 27.42
N GLU A 229 -1.43 8.90 28.55
CA GLU A 229 -1.78 7.49 28.76
C GLU A 229 -2.78 6.94 27.75
N THR A 230 -3.78 7.73 27.35
CA THR A 230 -4.81 7.31 26.38
C THR A 230 -4.17 6.97 25.03
N VAL A 231 -3.33 7.87 24.52
CA VAL A 231 -2.65 7.69 23.22
C VAL A 231 -1.65 6.54 23.28
N ARG A 232 -0.87 6.44 24.38
CA ARG A 232 0.08 5.34 24.56
C ARG A 232 -0.62 3.98 24.64
N HIS A 233 -1.76 3.87 25.31
CA HIS A 233 -2.57 2.65 25.31
C HIS A 233 -3.05 2.32 23.89
N ASP A 234 -3.63 3.27 23.17
CA ASP A 234 -4.12 3.09 21.80
C ASP A 234 -3.00 2.64 20.84
N MET A 235 -1.77 3.19 20.98
CA MET A 235 -0.60 2.77 20.22
C MET A 235 -0.15 1.33 20.58
N LEU A 236 -0.22 0.92 21.86
CA LEU A 236 0.12 -0.45 22.26
C LEU A 236 -0.93 -1.47 21.84
N ASP A 237 -2.21 -1.07 21.78
CA ASP A 237 -3.29 -1.91 21.28
C ASP A 237 -3.11 -2.17 19.77
N TYR A 238 -2.77 -1.11 19.02
CA TYR A 238 -2.34 -1.24 17.62
C TYR A 238 -1.12 -2.18 17.47
N ALA A 239 -0.09 -2.02 18.31
CA ALA A 239 1.10 -2.87 18.27
C ALA A 239 0.76 -4.35 18.48
N PHE A 240 -0.17 -4.64 19.37
CA PHE A 240 -0.61 -6.00 19.65
C PHE A 240 -1.26 -6.67 18.42
N GLU A 241 -2.00 -5.91 17.63
CA GLU A 241 -2.59 -6.41 16.39
C GLU A 241 -1.56 -6.55 15.25
N VAL A 242 -0.56 -5.67 15.17
CA VAL A 242 0.58 -5.86 14.24
C VAL A 242 1.34 -7.15 14.57
N GLU A 243 1.56 -7.44 15.84
CA GLU A 243 2.21 -8.69 16.29
C GLU A 243 1.37 -9.93 15.97
N TYR A 244 0.03 -9.81 15.95
CA TYR A 244 -0.87 -10.86 15.51
C TYR A 244 -0.74 -11.14 14.00
N VAL A 245 -0.60 -10.09 13.17
CA VAL A 245 -0.27 -10.23 11.73
C VAL A 245 1.05 -10.98 11.55
N ASP A 246 2.10 -10.57 12.27
CA ASP A 246 3.43 -11.20 12.18
C ASP A 246 3.42 -12.66 12.62
N LYS A 247 2.61 -13.01 13.63
CA LYS A 247 2.40 -14.40 14.06
C LYS A 247 1.83 -15.27 12.93
N HIS A 248 0.82 -14.79 12.20
CA HIS A 248 0.26 -15.52 11.06
C HIS A 248 1.28 -15.61 9.92
N LEU A 249 2.03 -14.56 9.65
CA LEU A 249 3.13 -14.59 8.69
C LEU A 249 4.16 -15.67 9.06
N ALA A 250 4.57 -15.74 10.33
CA ALA A 250 5.50 -16.78 10.80
C ALA A 250 4.98 -18.19 10.53
N GLN A 251 3.70 -18.45 10.79
CA GLN A 251 3.06 -19.75 10.56
C GLN A 251 2.96 -20.09 9.07
N ILE A 252 2.66 -19.12 8.21
CA ILE A 252 2.61 -19.29 6.75
C ILE A 252 4.01 -19.61 6.20
N LEU A 253 5.06 -18.91 6.66
CA LEU A 253 6.45 -19.20 6.28
C LEU A 253 6.86 -20.61 6.70
N ALA A 254 6.53 -21.02 7.92
CA ALA A 254 6.81 -22.37 8.42
C ALA A 254 6.11 -23.46 7.60
N GLU A 255 4.88 -23.20 7.12
CA GLU A 255 4.17 -24.15 6.26
C GLU A 255 4.82 -24.27 4.89
N LEU A 256 5.30 -23.17 4.29
CA LEU A 256 6.07 -23.20 3.04
C LEU A 256 7.39 -23.96 3.21
N GLU A 257 8.09 -23.79 4.34
CA GLU A 257 9.30 -24.57 4.65
C GLU A 257 9.00 -26.06 4.76
N ARG A 258 7.95 -26.42 5.50
CA ARG A 258 7.53 -27.81 5.67
C ARG A 258 7.22 -28.50 4.33
N ARG A 259 6.70 -27.74 3.35
CA ARG A 259 6.42 -28.24 1.98
C ARG A 259 7.63 -28.20 1.05
N GLY A 260 8.72 -27.55 1.43
CA GLY A 260 9.87 -27.33 0.56
C GLY A 260 9.60 -26.32 -0.56
N GLU A 261 8.62 -25.45 -0.38
CA GLU A 261 8.18 -24.46 -1.39
C GLU A 261 8.70 -23.05 -1.10
N LEU A 262 9.30 -22.79 0.07
CA LEU A 262 9.70 -21.46 0.51
C LEU A 262 10.67 -20.78 -0.46
N ASP A 263 11.65 -21.50 -1.01
CA ASP A 263 12.67 -20.91 -1.87
C ASP A 263 12.19 -20.65 -3.31
N ASN A 264 11.17 -21.39 -3.77
CA ASN A 264 10.52 -21.13 -5.07
C ASN A 264 9.34 -20.16 -4.95
N THR A 265 9.17 -19.46 -3.84
CA THR A 265 8.08 -18.52 -3.62
C THR A 265 8.60 -17.08 -3.56
N LEU A 266 8.07 -16.21 -4.44
CA LEU A 266 8.19 -14.77 -4.31
C LEU A 266 7.25 -14.31 -3.18
N ILE A 267 7.82 -13.88 -2.07
CA ILE A 267 7.10 -13.42 -0.89
C ILE A 267 7.19 -11.91 -0.82
N ILE A 268 6.05 -11.23 -0.83
CA ILE A 268 5.93 -9.77 -0.70
C ILE A 268 5.09 -9.51 0.55
N VAL A 269 5.63 -8.76 1.51
CA VAL A 269 4.95 -8.40 2.76
C VAL A 269 4.87 -6.88 2.86
N THR A 270 3.66 -6.34 3.01
CA THR A 270 3.42 -4.90 3.05
C THR A 270 2.12 -4.56 3.80
N SER A 271 1.76 -3.27 3.82
CA SER A 271 0.47 -2.74 4.25
C SER A 271 -0.15 -1.89 3.15
N ASP A 272 -1.46 -1.66 3.19
CA ASP A 272 -2.11 -0.80 2.19
C ASP A 272 -1.89 0.70 2.44
N HIS A 273 -1.72 1.14 3.68
CA HIS A 273 -1.33 2.51 4.07
C HIS A 273 -0.87 2.57 5.54
N GLY A 274 -0.59 3.77 6.04
CA GLY A 274 -0.14 4.00 7.41
C GLY A 274 -1.20 3.72 8.48
N MET A 275 -0.79 3.81 9.75
CA MET A 275 -1.60 3.47 10.93
C MET A 275 -2.95 4.23 10.98
N PRO A 276 -4.03 3.63 11.58
CA PRO A 276 -5.37 4.23 11.60
C PRO A 276 -5.53 5.27 12.73
N PHE A 277 -4.64 6.25 12.76
CA PHE A 277 -4.63 7.34 13.73
C PHE A 277 -4.96 8.66 13.06
N PRO A 278 -5.45 9.67 13.84
CA PRO A 278 -5.67 11.02 13.34
C PRO A 278 -4.41 11.56 12.64
N ARG A 279 -4.59 12.30 11.53
CA ARG A 279 -3.54 12.85 10.67
C ARG A 279 -2.77 11.80 9.84
N VAL A 280 -3.05 10.50 9.97
CA VAL A 280 -2.39 9.44 9.20
C VAL A 280 -3.34 8.84 8.16
N LYS A 281 -4.24 7.94 8.56
CA LYS A 281 -5.21 7.34 7.63
C LYS A 281 -6.12 8.41 7.02
N GLY A 282 -6.24 8.38 5.69
CA GLY A 282 -7.06 9.35 4.95
C GLY A 282 -6.41 10.72 4.75
N TYR A 283 -5.13 10.88 5.05
CA TYR A 283 -4.31 12.07 4.77
C TYR A 283 -3.26 11.80 3.69
N ALA A 284 -2.38 12.76 3.44
CA ALA A 284 -1.30 12.66 2.46
C ALA A 284 0.04 13.13 3.06
N TYR A 285 0.27 12.84 4.35
CA TYR A 285 1.52 13.14 5.02
C TYR A 285 2.49 11.96 4.96
N HIS A 286 3.71 12.16 5.45
CA HIS A 286 4.75 11.14 5.40
C HIS A 286 4.28 9.81 6.02
N ASP A 287 3.82 9.82 7.27
CA ASP A 287 3.35 8.60 7.95
C ASP A 287 2.05 8.02 7.36
N SER A 288 1.31 8.80 6.54
CA SER A 288 0.09 8.34 5.85
C SER A 288 0.41 7.38 4.71
N ASN A 289 1.40 7.75 3.90
CA ASN A 289 1.70 7.10 2.63
C ASN A 289 2.93 6.20 2.68
N HIS A 290 3.83 6.38 3.66
CA HIS A 290 5.04 5.59 3.84
C HIS A 290 4.71 4.27 4.54
N ILE A 291 4.96 3.14 3.85
CA ILE A 291 4.50 1.82 4.25
C ILE A 291 5.66 0.83 4.41
N PRO A 292 5.51 -0.20 5.25
CA PRO A 292 6.48 -1.28 5.31
C PRO A 292 6.46 -2.09 4.01
N LEU A 293 7.64 -2.48 3.51
CA LEU A 293 7.78 -3.38 2.38
C LEU A 293 9.04 -4.23 2.53
N ALA A 294 8.84 -5.54 2.57
CA ALA A 294 9.91 -6.53 2.51
C ALA A 294 9.60 -7.58 1.45
N ILE A 295 10.61 -7.99 0.68
CA ILE A 295 10.45 -8.96 -0.42
C ILE A 295 11.53 -10.02 -0.31
N ARG A 296 11.13 -11.31 -0.28
CA ARG A 296 12.02 -12.46 -0.31
C ARG A 296 11.76 -13.32 -1.55
N TRP A 297 12.79 -13.58 -2.32
CA TRP A 297 12.74 -14.50 -3.46
C TRP A 297 14.15 -15.00 -3.82
N PRO A 298 14.65 -16.06 -3.17
CA PRO A 298 16.06 -16.49 -3.30
C PRO A 298 16.51 -16.79 -4.71
N ILE A 299 15.63 -17.33 -5.56
CA ILE A 299 15.98 -17.67 -6.95
C ILE A 299 15.85 -16.49 -7.92
N GLY A 300 15.14 -15.41 -7.55
CA GLY A 300 14.93 -14.25 -8.43
C GLY A 300 15.63 -12.97 -7.98
N ILE A 301 16.09 -12.91 -6.74
CA ILE A 301 16.86 -11.78 -6.20
C ILE A 301 18.34 -12.14 -6.18
N LYS A 302 19.16 -11.43 -6.95
CA LYS A 302 20.59 -11.71 -7.14
C LYS A 302 21.39 -11.67 -5.84
N SER A 303 21.06 -10.76 -4.92
CA SER A 303 21.75 -10.60 -3.64
C SER A 303 20.74 -10.23 -2.57
N ALA A 304 20.55 -11.09 -1.58
CA ALA A 304 19.66 -10.88 -0.45
C ALA A 304 20.31 -10.08 0.69
N GLY A 305 19.53 -9.72 1.73
CA GLY A 305 20.00 -9.00 2.91
C GLY A 305 20.31 -7.53 2.67
N ARG A 306 19.74 -6.91 1.62
CA ARG A 306 20.00 -5.52 1.25
C ARG A 306 18.89 -4.59 1.71
N SER A 307 19.26 -3.39 2.19
CA SER A 307 18.36 -2.25 2.32
C SER A 307 18.37 -1.45 1.02
N ILE A 308 17.19 -1.14 0.51
CA ILE A 308 16.93 -0.42 -0.75
C ILE A 308 16.41 0.97 -0.39
N GLU A 309 17.04 2.02 -0.91
CA GLU A 309 16.68 3.42 -0.68
C GLU A 309 15.97 4.06 -1.89
N ASP A 310 15.78 3.31 -2.97
CA ASP A 310 14.95 3.73 -4.10
C ASP A 310 13.54 4.05 -3.60
N PHE A 311 12.98 5.16 -4.11
CA PHE A 311 11.59 5.51 -3.89
C PHE A 311 10.70 4.63 -4.78
N VAL A 312 9.93 3.74 -4.16
CA VAL A 312 9.05 2.80 -4.86
C VAL A 312 7.59 3.06 -4.50
N SER A 313 6.72 2.85 -5.48
CA SER A 313 5.29 3.10 -5.37
C SER A 313 4.49 1.82 -5.60
N PHE A 314 3.29 1.74 -5.04
CA PHE A 314 2.35 0.64 -5.32
C PHE A 314 1.93 0.51 -6.78
N THR A 315 2.11 1.53 -7.60
CA THR A 315 1.94 1.39 -9.05
C THR A 315 2.89 0.36 -9.66
N GLU A 316 3.97 0.02 -8.97
CA GLU A 316 5.04 -0.86 -9.45
C GLU A 316 4.81 -2.34 -9.10
N LEU A 317 3.84 -2.64 -8.21
CA LEU A 317 3.55 -4.02 -7.83
C LEU A 317 2.99 -4.84 -9.01
N ALA A 318 2.00 -4.31 -9.74
CA ALA A 318 1.40 -5.03 -10.86
C ALA A 318 2.43 -5.43 -11.94
N PRO A 319 3.27 -4.51 -12.48
CA PRO A 319 4.27 -4.90 -13.47
C PRO A 319 5.32 -5.86 -12.89
N THR A 320 5.68 -5.76 -11.60
CA THR A 320 6.61 -6.70 -10.94
C THR A 320 6.04 -8.11 -10.87
N VAL A 321 4.77 -8.25 -10.51
CA VAL A 321 4.08 -9.56 -10.48
C VAL A 321 3.97 -10.15 -11.89
N LEU A 322 3.65 -9.33 -12.90
CA LEU A 322 3.58 -9.78 -14.30
C LEU A 322 4.93 -10.28 -14.81
N ASP A 323 6.02 -9.57 -14.50
CA ASP A 323 7.37 -9.98 -14.88
C ASP A 323 7.78 -11.28 -14.17
N ALA A 324 7.49 -11.42 -12.87
CA ALA A 324 7.72 -12.67 -12.13
C ALA A 324 6.92 -13.84 -12.73
N ALA A 325 5.70 -13.57 -13.18
CA ALA A 325 4.86 -14.55 -13.86
C ALA A 325 5.25 -14.79 -15.33
N GLN A 326 6.21 -14.06 -15.87
CA GLN A 326 6.63 -14.10 -17.28
C GLN A 326 5.47 -13.83 -18.25
N ILE A 327 4.63 -12.85 -17.91
CA ILE A 327 3.48 -12.40 -18.71
C ILE A 327 3.80 -11.01 -19.26
N GLN A 328 3.81 -10.85 -20.58
CA GLN A 328 4.05 -9.55 -21.20
C GLN A 328 2.85 -8.63 -20.98
N GLN A 329 3.11 -7.37 -20.65
CA GLN A 329 2.03 -6.40 -20.40
C GLN A 329 1.09 -6.24 -21.61
N SER A 330 1.60 -6.33 -22.84
CA SER A 330 0.81 -6.29 -24.09
C SER A 330 -0.28 -7.37 -24.16
N ASP A 331 -0.07 -8.50 -23.46
CA ASP A 331 -0.91 -9.69 -23.57
C ASP A 331 -1.95 -9.78 -22.45
N THR A 332 -1.93 -8.79 -21.52
CA THR A 332 -2.80 -8.82 -20.33
C THR A 332 -4.22 -8.30 -20.57
N GLY A 333 -4.41 -7.41 -21.53
CA GLY A 333 -5.62 -6.61 -21.67
C GLY A 333 -5.85 -5.61 -20.54
N MET A 334 -4.86 -5.36 -19.68
CA MET A 334 -4.90 -4.29 -18.69
C MET A 334 -4.78 -2.93 -19.38
N MET A 335 -5.40 -1.92 -18.79
CA MET A 335 -5.12 -0.52 -19.19
C MET A 335 -3.64 -0.21 -18.98
N PRO A 336 -3.06 0.77 -19.74
CA PRO A 336 -1.63 1.10 -19.63
C PRO A 336 -1.19 1.28 -18.17
N ILE A 337 -0.20 0.51 -17.75
CA ILE A 337 0.41 0.57 -16.42
C ILE A 337 1.37 1.77 -16.36
N THR A 338 1.35 2.50 -15.25
CA THR A 338 2.26 3.65 -15.03
C THR A 338 3.52 3.24 -14.29
N GLY A 339 3.41 2.28 -13.38
CA GLY A 339 4.53 1.77 -12.59
C GLY A 339 5.57 1.03 -13.43
N LYS A 340 6.80 0.98 -12.91
CA LYS A 340 7.91 0.19 -13.47
C LYS A 340 8.20 -0.98 -12.55
N SER A 341 8.49 -2.14 -13.14
CA SER A 341 8.84 -3.34 -12.37
C SER A 341 10.08 -3.15 -11.50
N TRP A 342 10.13 -3.84 -10.35
CA TRP A 342 11.30 -3.88 -9.45
C TRP A 342 12.39 -4.86 -9.89
N PHE A 343 12.30 -5.45 -11.09
CA PHE A 343 13.30 -6.39 -11.59
C PHE A 343 14.69 -5.76 -11.76
N ASP A 344 14.77 -4.47 -12.07
CA ASP A 344 16.02 -3.70 -12.05
C ASP A 344 16.70 -3.71 -10.67
N ILE A 345 15.92 -3.74 -9.58
CA ILE A 345 16.41 -3.87 -8.20
C ILE A 345 16.75 -5.32 -7.89
N PHE A 346 15.92 -6.29 -8.34
CA PHE A 346 16.13 -7.72 -8.08
C PHE A 346 17.40 -8.25 -8.75
N GLU A 347 17.67 -7.81 -9.98
CA GLU A 347 18.85 -8.20 -10.77
C GLU A 347 20.14 -7.47 -10.35
N SER A 348 20.05 -6.43 -9.52
CA SER A 348 21.18 -5.70 -8.99
C SER A 348 21.78 -6.40 -7.76
N ASP A 349 23.05 -6.13 -7.47
CA ASP A 349 23.74 -6.48 -6.22
C ASP A 349 23.97 -5.26 -5.32
N LYS A 350 23.54 -4.05 -5.74
CA LYS A 350 23.73 -2.81 -5.01
C LYS A 350 22.73 -2.68 -3.85
N ALA A 351 23.19 -2.17 -2.72
CA ALA A 351 22.37 -1.64 -1.63
C ALA A 351 22.22 -0.11 -1.76
N GLY A 352 21.34 0.49 -0.95
CA GLY A 352 21.04 1.91 -1.01
C GLY A 352 20.20 2.24 -2.25
N GLN A 353 20.46 3.38 -2.90
CA GLN A 353 19.81 3.75 -4.15
C GLN A 353 20.40 2.96 -5.33
N VAL A 354 19.62 2.08 -5.90
CA VAL A 354 19.99 1.20 -7.02
C VAL A 354 19.87 1.94 -8.35
N THR A 355 18.75 2.65 -8.53
CA THR A 355 18.41 3.33 -9.80
C THR A 355 18.21 4.83 -9.60
N PRO A 356 18.96 5.70 -10.30
CA PRO A 356 18.88 7.16 -10.08
C PRO A 356 17.51 7.79 -10.37
N TYR A 357 16.69 7.18 -11.21
CA TYR A 357 15.36 7.72 -11.53
C TYR A 357 14.29 7.44 -10.45
N ARG A 358 14.59 6.59 -9.47
CA ARG A 358 13.71 6.32 -8.32
C ARG A 358 14.07 7.23 -7.15
N ASP A 359 14.07 8.55 -7.41
CA ASP A 359 14.46 9.59 -6.44
C ASP A 359 13.26 10.29 -5.77
N HIS A 360 12.03 9.92 -6.16
CA HIS A 360 10.79 10.46 -5.61
C HIS A 360 9.58 9.57 -5.92
N VAL A 361 8.46 9.86 -5.27
CA VAL A 361 7.13 9.31 -5.59
C VAL A 361 6.07 10.41 -5.58
N LEU A 362 5.02 10.21 -6.37
CA LEU A 362 3.82 11.04 -6.34
C LEU A 362 2.77 10.41 -5.41
N ILE A 363 2.13 11.26 -4.62
CA ILE A 363 1.03 10.90 -3.73
C ILE A 363 -0.17 11.82 -3.95
N GLY A 364 -1.33 11.44 -3.43
CA GLY A 364 -2.52 12.28 -3.54
C GLY A 364 -3.68 11.81 -2.70
N LYS A 365 -4.77 12.55 -2.80
CA LYS A 365 -6.03 12.25 -2.13
C LYS A 365 -7.19 12.78 -2.98
N GLU A 366 -8.30 12.06 -2.97
CA GLU A 366 -9.61 12.48 -3.45
C GLU A 366 -10.65 12.25 -2.33
N ARG A 367 -11.79 11.62 -2.61
CA ARG A 367 -12.76 11.31 -1.55
C ARG A 367 -12.30 10.08 -0.75
N THR A 368 -12.15 10.29 0.56
CA THR A 368 -11.82 9.21 1.51
C THR A 368 -13.05 8.72 2.27
N ASP A 369 -14.08 9.58 2.43
CA ASP A 369 -15.35 9.20 3.03
C ASP A 369 -16.50 10.17 2.62
N VAL A 370 -17.70 9.99 3.19
CA VAL A 370 -18.97 10.64 2.77
C VAL A 370 -19.44 11.77 3.72
N GLY A 371 -18.57 12.30 4.56
CA GLY A 371 -18.92 13.27 5.61
C GLY A 371 -18.93 14.73 5.20
N ARG A 372 -18.82 15.07 3.91
CA ARG A 372 -18.84 16.45 3.39
C ARG A 372 -20.09 16.71 2.59
N PRO A 373 -20.52 18.00 2.47
CA PRO A 373 -21.63 18.38 1.60
C PRO A 373 -21.45 17.84 0.18
N ASN A 374 -22.52 17.32 -0.42
CA ASN A 374 -22.57 16.76 -1.78
C ASN A 374 -21.56 15.63 -2.02
N ASP A 375 -21.21 14.86 -0.98
CA ASP A 375 -20.21 13.78 -1.02
C ASP A 375 -18.85 14.23 -1.58
N GLN A 376 -18.49 15.49 -1.43
CA GLN A 376 -17.27 16.08 -1.98
C GLN A 376 -16.00 15.44 -1.38
N GLY A 377 -14.97 15.31 -2.21
CA GLY A 377 -13.63 14.88 -1.78
C GLY A 377 -12.82 16.00 -1.12
N TYR A 378 -11.59 15.66 -0.77
CA TYR A 378 -10.57 16.61 -0.30
C TYR A 378 -9.31 16.42 -1.14
N PRO A 379 -9.24 17.08 -2.31
CA PRO A 379 -8.23 16.80 -3.32
C PRO A 379 -6.85 17.35 -2.96
N ILE A 380 -5.87 16.46 -2.92
CA ILE A 380 -4.46 16.78 -2.75
C ILE A 380 -3.64 16.10 -3.84
N ARG A 381 -2.57 16.77 -4.27
CA ARG A 381 -1.44 16.16 -4.98
C ARG A 381 -0.16 16.48 -4.24
N GLY A 382 0.78 15.56 -4.24
CA GLY A 382 2.05 15.74 -3.55
C GLY A 382 3.18 14.98 -4.20
N ILE A 383 4.39 15.43 -3.89
CA ILE A 383 5.65 14.79 -4.27
C ILE A 383 6.51 14.59 -3.02
N VAL A 384 7.02 13.37 -2.86
CA VAL A 384 7.93 12.99 -1.78
C VAL A 384 9.29 12.72 -2.38
N THR A 385 10.32 13.37 -1.87
CA THR A 385 11.72 13.15 -2.20
C THR A 385 12.51 12.74 -0.96
N ALA A 386 13.80 12.44 -1.09
CA ALA A 386 14.66 12.10 0.04
C ALA A 386 14.72 13.18 1.13
N THR A 387 14.41 14.43 0.80
CA THR A 387 14.56 15.56 1.74
C THR A 387 13.27 16.30 2.03
N HIS A 388 12.29 16.25 1.14
CA HIS A 388 11.09 17.08 1.26
C HIS A 388 9.82 16.34 0.88
N LEU A 389 8.73 16.72 1.54
CA LEU A 389 7.36 16.49 1.11
C LEU A 389 6.74 17.84 0.73
N PHE A 390 6.25 17.94 -0.51
CA PHE A 390 5.44 19.08 -0.96
C PHE A 390 4.02 18.61 -1.26
N LEU A 391 3.03 19.37 -0.76
CA LEU A 391 1.59 19.10 -0.96
C LEU A 391 0.91 20.33 -1.56
N LYS A 392 0.07 20.12 -2.57
CA LYS A 392 -0.86 21.10 -3.12
C LYS A 392 -2.30 20.67 -2.81
N ASN A 393 -3.01 21.50 -2.06
CA ASN A 393 -4.41 21.34 -1.70
C ASN A 393 -5.27 22.20 -2.63
N TYR A 394 -6.16 21.56 -3.37
CA TYR A 394 -7.00 22.25 -4.37
C TYR A 394 -8.29 22.83 -3.79
N GLU A 395 -8.64 22.44 -2.55
CA GLU A 395 -9.88 22.89 -1.89
C GLU A 395 -9.61 23.24 -0.41
N PRO A 396 -8.81 24.29 -0.13
CA PRO A 396 -8.39 24.64 1.23
C PRO A 396 -9.54 25.11 2.15
N SER A 397 -10.70 25.41 1.60
CA SER A 397 -11.91 25.75 2.36
C SER A 397 -12.67 24.54 2.90
N ARG A 398 -12.37 23.32 2.42
CA ARG A 398 -12.99 22.08 2.90
C ARG A 398 -12.27 21.55 4.14
N TRP A 399 -12.99 20.82 4.99
CA TRP A 399 -12.40 20.15 6.15
C TRP A 399 -11.62 18.90 5.74
N PRO A 400 -10.34 18.74 6.16
CA PRO A 400 -9.47 17.67 5.66
C PRO A 400 -9.89 16.27 6.11
N ALA A 401 -10.51 16.14 7.30
CA ALA A 401 -10.95 14.89 7.90
C ALA A 401 -12.45 14.59 7.73
N GLY A 402 -13.15 15.31 6.87
CA GLY A 402 -14.61 15.37 6.87
C GLY A 402 -15.14 16.48 7.77
N ASN A 403 -16.42 16.84 7.62
CA ASN A 403 -17.00 17.93 8.37
C ASN A 403 -17.12 17.65 9.88
N PRO A 404 -16.92 18.66 10.74
CA PRO A 404 -17.03 18.52 12.19
C PRO A 404 -18.38 17.98 12.66
N GLU A 405 -19.47 18.54 12.13
CA GLU A 405 -20.85 18.17 12.46
C GLU A 405 -21.20 16.73 12.10
N THR A 406 -20.46 16.11 11.18
CA THR A 406 -20.60 14.68 10.83
C THR A 406 -19.56 13.78 11.51
N GLY A 407 -18.81 14.29 12.49
CA GLY A 407 -17.88 13.51 13.29
C GLY A 407 -16.56 13.21 12.60
N TYR A 408 -16.12 14.02 11.63
CA TYR A 408 -14.83 13.86 10.92
C TYR A 408 -14.67 12.44 10.34
N LEU A 409 -15.58 12.05 9.45
CA LEU A 409 -15.73 10.66 8.96
C LEU A 409 -14.52 10.06 8.26
N ASP A 410 -13.59 10.88 7.73
CA ASP A 410 -12.36 10.35 7.10
C ASP A 410 -11.41 9.66 8.10
N THR A 411 -11.58 9.93 9.41
CA THR A 411 -10.77 9.41 10.52
C THR A 411 -11.60 8.45 11.37
N ASP A 412 -11.11 7.23 11.53
CA ASP A 412 -11.79 6.17 12.29
C ASP A 412 -11.91 6.53 13.79
N ALA A 413 -12.95 5.98 14.45
CA ALA A 413 -13.14 6.09 15.89
C ALA A 413 -11.94 5.54 16.64
N SER A 414 -11.50 6.27 17.66
CA SER A 414 -10.43 5.82 18.55
C SER A 414 -10.43 6.62 19.85
N PRO A 415 -9.86 6.07 20.95
CA PRO A 415 -9.61 6.86 22.14
C PRO A 415 -8.77 8.11 21.86
N THR A 416 -7.74 7.98 21.01
CA THR A 416 -6.89 9.09 20.56
C THR A 416 -7.68 10.18 19.85
N LYS A 417 -8.57 9.81 18.90
CA LYS A 417 -9.42 10.79 18.19
C LYS A 417 -10.30 11.56 19.15
N THR A 418 -11.02 10.84 20.02
CA THR A 418 -11.94 11.44 20.98
C THR A 418 -11.20 12.39 21.93
N ASP A 419 -10.03 11.99 22.46
CA ASP A 419 -9.19 12.85 23.33
C ASP A 419 -8.78 14.16 22.63
N ILE A 420 -8.30 14.08 21.38
CA ILE A 420 -7.92 15.28 20.60
C ILE A 420 -9.13 16.19 20.36
N LEU A 421 -10.30 15.63 20.03
CA LEU A 421 -11.53 16.40 19.82
C LEU A 421 -12.00 17.09 21.09
N GLU A 422 -11.91 16.42 22.24
CA GLU A 422 -12.22 17.03 23.54
C GLU A 422 -11.26 18.16 23.89
N GLN A 423 -9.97 18.00 23.64
CA GLN A 423 -8.99 19.09 23.80
C GLN A 423 -9.31 20.27 22.89
N GLY A 424 -9.67 20.00 21.61
CA GLY A 424 -10.07 21.02 20.66
C GLY A 424 -11.36 21.76 21.06
N ARG A 425 -12.31 21.11 21.73
CA ARG A 425 -13.54 21.74 22.27
C ARG A 425 -13.22 22.72 23.41
N ARG A 426 -12.22 22.40 24.24
CA ARG A 426 -11.75 23.30 25.31
C ARG A 426 -11.03 24.53 24.75
N SER A 427 -10.25 24.34 23.68
CA SER A 427 -9.54 25.42 22.98
C SER A 427 -9.29 25.05 21.52
N ARG A 428 -9.81 25.83 20.58
CA ARG A 428 -9.57 25.65 19.13
C ARG A 428 -8.11 25.96 18.73
N ASP A 429 -7.37 26.64 19.56
CA ASP A 429 -5.92 26.85 19.40
C ASP A 429 -5.08 25.65 19.84
N ASN A 430 -5.71 24.55 20.32
CA ASN A 430 -5.00 23.33 20.66
C ASN A 430 -4.21 22.80 19.46
N THR A 431 -2.93 22.60 19.65
CA THR A 431 -1.98 22.21 18.58
C THR A 431 -2.37 20.88 17.94
N TYR A 432 -2.75 19.88 18.73
CA TYR A 432 -3.11 18.55 18.23
C TYR A 432 -4.40 18.59 17.40
N TRP A 433 -5.43 19.31 17.90
CA TRP A 433 -6.66 19.49 17.14
C TRP A 433 -6.40 20.23 15.82
N ARG A 434 -5.62 21.30 15.84
CA ARG A 434 -5.26 22.04 14.62
C ARG A 434 -4.50 21.17 13.63
N MET A 435 -3.56 20.35 14.08
CA MET A 435 -2.79 19.46 13.21
C MET A 435 -3.62 18.31 12.65
N CYS A 436 -4.56 17.74 13.43
CA CYS A 436 -5.33 16.57 13.02
C CYS A 436 -6.64 16.95 12.29
N PHE A 437 -7.29 18.05 12.65
CA PHE A 437 -8.65 18.35 12.19
C PHE A 437 -8.85 19.77 11.63
N GLY A 438 -7.95 20.72 11.93
CA GLY A 438 -8.03 22.08 11.43
C GLY A 438 -7.87 22.19 9.91
N LEU A 439 -8.34 23.28 9.31
CA LEU A 439 -8.18 23.57 7.88
C LEU A 439 -6.70 23.59 7.47
N ARG A 440 -6.43 23.25 6.23
CA ARG A 440 -5.08 23.22 5.64
C ARG A 440 -4.92 24.33 4.61
N PRO A 441 -3.73 24.95 4.52
CA PRO A 441 -3.46 25.94 3.46
C PRO A 441 -3.42 25.29 2.08
N ALA A 442 -3.35 26.11 1.04
CA ALA A 442 -3.25 25.65 -0.34
C ALA A 442 -1.94 24.90 -0.64
N GLN A 443 -0.86 25.25 0.06
CA GLN A 443 0.45 24.62 -0.10
C GLN A 443 1.09 24.29 1.24
N GLU A 444 1.70 23.12 1.32
CA GLU A 444 2.49 22.69 2.48
C GLU A 444 3.84 22.14 1.98
N LEU A 445 4.92 22.51 2.66
CA LEU A 445 6.27 22.01 2.42
C LEU A 445 6.88 21.58 3.76
N PHE A 446 7.43 20.38 3.81
CA PHE A 446 8.09 19.83 5.00
C PHE A 446 9.50 19.35 4.67
N ASP A 447 10.46 19.65 5.55
CA ASP A 447 11.83 19.11 5.50
C ASP A 447 11.87 17.77 6.26
N LEU A 448 11.76 16.66 5.55
CA LEU A 448 11.69 15.31 6.13
C LEU A 448 12.97 14.89 6.86
N THR A 449 14.08 15.59 6.62
CA THR A 449 15.35 15.32 7.34
C THR A 449 15.34 15.83 8.78
N LYS A 450 14.44 16.77 9.10
CA LYS A 450 14.32 17.42 10.42
C LYS A 450 12.94 17.27 11.04
N ASP A 451 11.92 17.13 10.21
CA ASP A 451 10.51 17.12 10.59
C ASP A 451 9.76 15.97 9.90
N ARG A 452 10.11 14.75 10.30
CA ARG A 452 9.45 13.54 9.79
C ARG A 452 7.93 13.55 10.02
N ASP A 453 7.46 14.19 11.10
CA ASP A 453 6.05 14.25 11.48
C ASP A 453 5.25 15.27 10.66
N CYS A 454 5.91 16.03 9.78
CA CYS A 454 5.29 17.08 8.97
C CYS A 454 4.51 18.10 9.83
N ALA A 455 5.10 18.54 10.94
CA ALA A 455 4.48 19.44 11.89
C ALA A 455 4.67 20.92 11.52
N GLN A 456 5.80 21.26 10.89
CA GLN A 456 6.17 22.63 10.55
C GLN A 456 6.09 22.89 9.05
N ASN A 457 5.00 23.56 8.61
CA ASN A 457 4.87 23.97 7.21
C ASN A 457 5.84 25.10 6.85
N LEU A 458 6.71 24.85 5.88
CA LEU A 458 7.73 25.78 5.39
C LEU A 458 7.31 26.51 4.08
N ALA A 459 6.12 26.23 3.52
CA ALA A 459 5.73 26.76 2.21
C ALA A 459 5.66 28.29 2.15
N THR A 460 5.42 28.97 3.28
CA THR A 460 5.37 30.44 3.36
C THR A 460 6.69 31.08 3.77
N VAL A 461 7.74 30.28 4.02
CA VAL A 461 9.05 30.79 4.40
C VAL A 461 9.78 31.27 3.14
N GLN A 462 10.13 32.55 3.09
CA GLN A 462 10.72 33.20 1.88
C GLN A 462 11.95 32.45 1.34
N SER A 463 12.83 31.91 2.20
CA SER A 463 14.01 31.15 1.77
C SER A 463 13.66 29.79 1.12
N GLN A 464 12.44 29.31 1.23
CA GLN A 464 11.96 28.06 0.65
C GLN A 464 11.15 28.24 -0.65
N SER A 465 10.92 29.47 -1.09
CA SER A 465 10.09 29.78 -2.27
C SER A 465 10.58 29.07 -3.54
N ASN A 466 11.89 29.02 -3.76
CA ASN A 466 12.46 28.31 -4.91
C ASN A 466 12.23 26.79 -4.83
N ARG A 467 12.30 26.21 -3.62
CA ARG A 467 12.06 24.79 -3.41
C ARG A 467 10.57 24.45 -3.65
N VAL A 468 9.65 25.28 -3.16
CA VAL A 468 8.21 25.15 -3.45
C VAL A 468 7.98 25.14 -4.95
N ALA A 469 8.48 26.14 -5.68
CA ALA A 469 8.29 26.27 -7.13
C ALA A 469 8.89 25.08 -7.91
N GLU A 470 10.07 24.60 -7.52
CA GLU A 470 10.74 23.45 -8.13
C GLU A 470 9.91 22.17 -8.00
N LEU A 471 9.48 21.86 -6.76
CA LEU A 471 8.74 20.63 -6.48
C LEU A 471 7.33 20.68 -7.08
N GLU A 472 6.66 21.83 -7.04
CA GLU A 472 5.36 22.03 -7.69
C GLU A 472 5.45 21.80 -9.20
N ALA A 473 6.42 22.45 -9.86
CA ALA A 473 6.60 22.31 -11.31
C ALA A 473 6.94 20.87 -11.73
N ARG A 474 7.79 20.18 -10.96
CA ARG A 474 8.12 18.77 -11.18
C ARG A 474 6.88 17.88 -11.05
N MET A 475 6.15 18.02 -9.95
CA MET A 475 4.93 17.29 -9.70
C MET A 475 3.88 17.50 -10.80
N GLU A 476 3.59 18.77 -11.14
CA GLU A 476 2.56 19.10 -12.15
C GLU A 476 2.91 18.57 -13.53
N LYS A 477 4.19 18.62 -13.91
CA LYS A 477 4.66 18.04 -15.18
C LYS A 477 4.34 16.54 -15.25
N GLU A 478 4.68 15.78 -14.23
CA GLU A 478 4.43 14.34 -14.21
C GLU A 478 2.94 13.99 -14.13
N LEU A 479 2.16 14.75 -13.36
CA LEU A 479 0.71 14.60 -13.31
C LEU A 479 0.06 14.84 -14.67
N LEU A 480 0.54 15.86 -15.41
CA LEU A 480 0.08 16.15 -16.77
C LEU A 480 0.43 15.01 -17.74
N GLU A 481 1.65 14.50 -17.69
CA GLU A 481 2.12 13.37 -18.50
C GLU A 481 1.32 12.10 -18.22
N GLN A 482 0.94 11.88 -16.94
CA GLN A 482 0.10 10.76 -16.52
C GLN A 482 -1.40 10.98 -16.79
N GLY A 483 -1.78 12.15 -17.28
CA GLY A 483 -3.15 12.46 -17.67
C GLY A 483 -4.09 12.75 -16.51
N ASP A 484 -3.60 13.27 -15.37
CA ASP A 484 -4.45 13.68 -14.25
C ASP A 484 -5.51 14.69 -14.73
N PRO A 485 -6.82 14.41 -14.56
CA PRO A 485 -7.89 15.33 -14.95
C PRO A 485 -7.76 16.73 -14.33
N ARG A 486 -7.19 16.85 -13.12
CA ARG A 486 -6.98 18.15 -12.46
C ARG A 486 -6.02 19.05 -13.23
N MET A 487 -5.01 18.50 -13.86
CA MET A 487 -4.05 19.25 -14.69
C MET A 487 -4.66 19.76 -16.00
N LYS A 488 -5.82 19.20 -16.39
CA LYS A 488 -6.59 19.58 -17.59
C LYS A 488 -7.82 20.43 -17.29
N GLY A 489 -8.03 20.82 -16.04
CA GLY A 489 -9.21 21.59 -15.61
C GLY A 489 -10.45 20.75 -15.28
N ASP A 490 -10.41 19.42 -15.43
CA ASP A 490 -11.54 18.52 -15.27
C ASP A 490 -11.59 17.85 -13.87
N GLY A 491 -10.92 18.42 -12.88
CA GLY A 491 -10.80 17.81 -11.54
C GLY A 491 -12.13 17.61 -10.80
N LYS A 492 -13.21 18.30 -11.20
CA LYS A 492 -14.55 18.11 -10.64
C LYS A 492 -15.14 16.72 -10.90
N ILE A 493 -14.60 15.96 -11.85
CA ILE A 493 -15.06 14.59 -12.14
C ILE A 493 -14.96 13.68 -10.91
N PHE A 494 -13.97 13.89 -10.03
CA PHE A 494 -13.81 13.08 -8.82
C PHE A 494 -14.93 13.29 -7.81
N ASP A 495 -15.50 14.51 -7.72
CA ASP A 495 -16.66 14.79 -6.88
C ASP A 495 -17.97 14.26 -7.52
N ALA A 496 -18.01 14.03 -8.84
CA ALA A 496 -19.17 13.49 -9.55
C ALA A 496 -19.31 11.96 -9.41
N TYR A 497 -18.27 11.24 -9.02
CA TYR A 497 -18.35 9.79 -8.79
C TYR A 497 -19.17 9.49 -7.54
N VAL A 498 -20.29 8.77 -7.73
CA VAL A 498 -21.23 8.46 -6.65
C VAL A 498 -20.68 7.39 -5.72
N PRO A 499 -20.70 7.58 -4.37
CA PRO A 499 -20.34 6.53 -3.43
C PRO A 499 -21.28 5.31 -3.55
N THR A 500 -20.74 4.10 -3.48
CA THR A 500 -21.52 2.86 -3.48
C THR A 500 -22.24 2.61 -2.15
N ALA A 501 -21.85 3.32 -1.10
CA ALA A 501 -22.48 3.30 0.22
C ALA A 501 -22.43 4.69 0.85
N GLY A 502 -23.45 5.04 1.64
CA GLY A 502 -23.51 6.29 2.40
C GLY A 502 -23.75 7.55 1.58
N ALA A 503 -24.09 7.46 0.30
CA ALA A 503 -24.35 8.64 -0.54
C ALA A 503 -25.35 9.61 0.08
N GLY A 504 -25.01 10.92 0.06
CA GLY A 504 -25.80 12.00 0.67
C GLY A 504 -25.82 11.95 2.20
N PHE A 505 -24.77 11.39 2.82
CA PHE A 505 -24.66 11.26 4.28
C PHE A 505 -24.82 12.61 4.98
N TYR A 506 -24.08 13.62 4.52
CA TYR A 506 -24.09 14.95 5.14
C TYR A 506 -25.50 15.55 5.15
N GLU A 507 -26.18 15.57 4.01
CA GLU A 507 -27.52 16.16 3.85
C GLU A 507 -28.57 15.42 4.69
N LYS A 508 -28.51 14.07 4.72
CA LYS A 508 -29.40 13.24 5.55
C LYS A 508 -29.20 13.53 7.02
N TYR A 509 -27.96 13.56 7.48
CA TYR A 509 -27.62 13.86 8.87
C TYR A 509 -28.09 15.24 9.29
N MET A 510 -27.85 16.27 8.45
CA MET A 510 -28.25 17.66 8.74
C MET A 510 -29.77 17.85 8.77
N ARG A 511 -30.53 16.96 8.11
CA ARG A 511 -32.00 16.93 8.22
C ARG A 511 -32.50 16.11 9.42
N GLY A 512 -31.60 15.53 10.23
CA GLY A 512 -31.94 14.68 11.38
C GLY A 512 -32.39 13.26 11.01
N GLU A 513 -32.13 12.81 9.77
CA GLU A 513 -32.39 11.44 9.36
C GLU A 513 -31.40 10.46 10.01
N LYS A 514 -31.85 9.22 10.20
CA LYS A 514 -30.98 8.17 10.71
C LYS A 514 -29.95 7.78 9.64
N VAL A 515 -28.67 7.98 9.96
CA VAL A 515 -27.54 7.58 9.12
C VAL A 515 -26.68 6.55 9.84
N ASN A 516 -25.98 5.69 9.09
CA ASN A 516 -25.02 4.75 9.64
C ASN A 516 -23.60 5.33 9.57
N ALA A 517 -22.99 5.53 10.72
CA ALA A 517 -21.62 6.00 10.91
C ALA A 517 -20.88 5.09 11.90
N GLY A 518 -20.97 3.78 11.69
CA GLY A 518 -20.46 2.77 12.63
C GLY A 518 -18.95 2.81 12.86
N TRP A 519 -18.20 3.54 12.04
CA TRP A 519 -16.76 3.73 12.18
C TRP A 519 -16.34 5.02 12.91
N VAL A 520 -17.28 5.76 13.50
CA VAL A 520 -17.00 6.93 14.36
C VAL A 520 -17.82 6.87 15.65
N ASN A 521 -17.28 7.44 16.73
CA ASN A 521 -17.97 7.51 18.00
C ASN A 521 -19.04 8.62 17.97
N LYS A 522 -20.14 8.41 18.70
CA LYS A 522 -21.15 9.44 18.89
C LYS A 522 -20.58 10.73 19.50
N ALA A 523 -19.59 10.58 20.37
CA ALA A 523 -18.87 11.69 21.00
C ALA A 523 -18.02 12.51 20.03
N ASP A 524 -17.72 12.01 18.83
CA ASP A 524 -16.89 12.70 17.84
C ASP A 524 -17.67 13.77 17.05
N PHE A 525 -19.01 13.73 17.08
CA PHE A 525 -19.86 14.70 16.39
C PHE A 525 -19.88 16.05 17.12
N GLU A 526 -19.65 17.11 16.39
CA GLU A 526 -19.80 18.46 16.93
C GLU A 526 -21.29 18.86 16.92
N SER A 527 -21.71 19.65 17.91
CA SER A 527 -23.11 20.09 18.05
C SER A 527 -23.58 21.07 16.97
N GLY A 528 -22.70 21.52 16.10
CA GLY A 528 -22.98 22.44 15.01
C GLY A 528 -21.74 22.83 14.25
N PRO A 529 -21.87 23.63 13.17
CA PRO A 529 -20.74 24.07 12.36
C PRO A 529 -19.71 24.83 13.19
N ILE A 530 -18.44 24.45 13.03
CA ILE A 530 -17.32 25.19 13.61
C ILE A 530 -16.93 26.29 12.61
N LYS A 531 -16.74 27.50 13.10
CA LYS A 531 -16.10 28.55 12.30
C LYS A 531 -14.63 28.20 12.13
N PRO A 532 -14.11 28.22 10.89
CA PRO A 532 -12.70 27.96 10.59
C PRO A 532 -11.75 28.88 11.33
#